data_3e4b7c2b2cbef46533ded1f53ba314b1
#
_entry.id   3e4b7c2b2cbef46533ded1f53ba314b1
#
_cell.length_a   1.000
_cell.length_b   1.000
_cell.length_c   1.000
_cell.angle_alpha   90.00
_cell.angle_beta   90.00
_cell.angle_gamma   90.00
#
_symmetry.space_group_name_H-M   'P 1'
#
loop_
_entity.id
_entity.type
_entity.pdbx_description
1 polymer ?
#
loop_
_entity_poly.entity_id
_entity_poly.type
_entity_poly.pdbx_seq_one_letter_code
_entity_poly.pdbx_strand_id
1 'polypeptide(L)'
;MARRSRHVFVLRARLDGVRGVRRRVAVRGDQTLADLHDALRGAFEWSDDQLYAFWLDGVHWSPRGVEFTDPRHARELGDPNTRSARVRLGDLGLEPGQKIAYVFGFGDEWRVQLTVARVDADDGGAYPRLLESIGEARPRYRALREDVA
;
A
#
# COMPACT_ATOMS: atom_id res chain seq x y z
N MET A 1 -2.93 -7.08 19.35
CA MET A 1 -4.27 -7.44 19.79
C MET A 1 -5.19 -7.63 18.62
N ALA A 2 -5.91 -8.72 18.64
CA ALA A 2 -6.81 -9.03 17.55
C ALA A 2 -8.10 -8.22 17.58
N ARG A 3 -8.25 -7.29 18.53
CA ARG A 3 -9.52 -6.57 18.66
C ARG A 3 -9.83 -5.70 17.45
N ARG A 4 -8.82 -5.25 16.70
CA ARG A 4 -9.07 -4.47 15.49
C ARG A 4 -9.13 -5.33 14.23
N SER A 5 -9.08 -6.64 14.37
CA SER A 5 -9.15 -7.52 13.20
C SER A 5 -10.48 -7.41 12.47
N ARG A 6 -11.55 -7.03 13.18
CA ARG A 6 -12.87 -6.87 12.58
C ARG A 6 -13.18 -5.44 12.19
N HIS A 7 -12.26 -4.53 12.40
CA HIS A 7 -12.42 -3.18 11.93
C HIS A 7 -11.99 -3.09 10.47
N VAL A 8 -12.46 -2.05 9.81
CA VAL A 8 -12.15 -1.81 8.41
C VAL A 8 -11.36 -0.52 8.34
N PHE A 9 -10.17 -0.60 7.74
CA PHE A 9 -9.31 0.56 7.56
C PHE A 9 -9.57 1.13 6.18
N VAL A 10 -9.99 2.39 6.14
CA VAL A 10 -10.22 3.10 4.88
C VAL A 10 -8.97 3.94 4.62
N LEU A 11 -8.30 3.66 3.50
CA LEU A 11 -7.06 4.33 3.16
C LEU A 11 -7.23 5.11 1.87
N ARG A 12 -6.75 6.35 1.90
CA ARG A 12 -6.64 7.15 0.68
C ARG A 12 -5.24 6.94 0.13
N ALA A 13 -5.18 6.72 -1.18
CA ALA A 13 -3.92 6.50 -1.88
C ALA A 13 -3.75 7.56 -2.94
N ARG A 14 -2.67 8.32 -2.87
CA ARG A 14 -2.35 9.35 -3.82
C ARG A 14 -1.05 9.00 -4.52
N LEU A 15 -1.07 9.02 -5.84
CA LEU A 15 0.11 8.71 -6.63
C LEU A 15 1.02 9.93 -6.65
N ASP A 16 2.26 9.74 -6.20
CA ASP A 16 3.25 10.81 -6.17
C ASP A 16 3.66 11.19 -7.59
N GLY A 17 3.82 12.50 -7.78
CA GLY A 17 4.33 12.99 -9.05
C GLY A 17 3.31 13.00 -10.18
N VAL A 18 2.10 12.53 -9.94
CA VAL A 18 1.05 12.52 -10.95
C VAL A 18 -0.18 13.17 -10.35
N ARG A 19 -0.51 14.35 -10.86
CA ARG A 19 -1.59 15.14 -10.33
C ARG A 19 -2.94 14.49 -10.63
N GLY A 20 -3.81 14.49 -9.65
CA GLY A 20 -5.19 14.07 -9.84
C GLY A 20 -5.43 12.57 -9.91
N VAL A 21 -4.46 11.76 -9.48
CA VAL A 21 -4.65 10.31 -9.48
C VAL A 21 -4.76 9.84 -8.04
N ARG A 22 -5.93 9.38 -7.67
CA ARG A 22 -6.24 8.97 -6.30
C ARG A 22 -7.09 7.71 -6.29
N ARG A 23 -6.92 6.95 -5.21
CA ARG A 23 -7.76 5.77 -4.96
C ARG A 23 -8.15 5.78 -3.50
N ARG A 24 -9.26 5.14 -3.20
CA ARG A 24 -9.65 4.91 -1.81
C ARG A 24 -10.03 3.46 -1.71
N VAL A 25 -9.38 2.76 -0.78
CA VAL A 25 -9.60 1.33 -0.59
C VAL A 25 -9.95 1.06 0.86
N ALA A 26 -10.75 0.02 1.07
CA ALA A 26 -11.10 -0.44 2.41
C ALA A 26 -10.55 -1.84 2.58
N VAL A 27 -9.83 -2.06 3.69
CA VAL A 27 -9.18 -3.33 3.99
C VAL A 27 -9.53 -3.71 5.42
N ARG A 28 -9.95 -4.96 5.63
CA ARG A 28 -10.32 -5.39 6.98
C ARG A 28 -9.06 -5.66 7.80
N GLY A 29 -9.15 -5.43 9.09
CA GLY A 29 -7.99 -5.54 9.97
C GLY A 29 -7.35 -6.91 10.07
N ASP A 30 -8.09 -7.98 9.73
CA ASP A 30 -7.51 -9.33 9.70
C ASP A 30 -6.81 -9.62 8.37
N GLN A 31 -6.86 -8.68 7.43
CA GLN A 31 -6.12 -8.76 6.18
C GLN A 31 -4.76 -8.09 6.36
N THR A 32 -3.83 -8.42 5.47
CA THR A 32 -2.43 -8.07 5.66
C THR A 32 -1.99 -6.92 4.77
N LEU A 33 -0.78 -6.42 5.00
CA LEU A 33 -0.17 -5.46 4.08
C LEU A 33 0.00 -6.07 2.69
N ALA A 34 0.25 -7.38 2.60
CA ALA A 34 0.32 -8.05 1.31
C ALA A 34 -1.04 -8.00 0.60
N ASP A 35 -2.13 -8.13 1.35
CA ASP A 35 -3.48 -7.97 0.79
C ASP A 35 -3.72 -6.53 0.33
N LEU A 36 -3.21 -5.57 1.10
CA LEU A 36 -3.31 -4.16 0.72
C LEU A 36 -2.51 -3.90 -0.56
N HIS A 37 -1.33 -4.50 -0.69
CA HIS A 37 -0.54 -4.40 -1.91
C HIS A 37 -1.35 -4.90 -3.12
N ASP A 38 -1.98 -6.06 -3.00
CA ASP A 38 -2.79 -6.61 -4.09
C ASP A 38 -3.95 -5.68 -4.43
N ALA A 39 -4.58 -5.10 -3.41
CA ALA A 39 -5.68 -4.17 -3.62
C ALA A 39 -5.23 -2.90 -4.34
N LEU A 40 -4.07 -2.37 -3.95
CA LEU A 40 -3.53 -1.18 -4.58
C LEU A 40 -3.11 -1.45 -6.02
N ARG A 41 -2.48 -2.59 -6.26
CA ARG A 41 -2.08 -2.97 -7.60
C ARG A 41 -3.30 -3.06 -8.52
N GLY A 42 -4.38 -3.68 -8.03
CA GLY A 42 -5.62 -3.75 -8.79
C GLY A 42 -6.27 -2.40 -8.97
N ALA A 43 -6.27 -1.57 -7.92
CA ALA A 43 -6.91 -0.25 -7.98
C ALA A 43 -6.22 0.68 -8.97
N PHE A 44 -4.89 0.62 -9.05
CA PHE A 44 -4.13 1.42 -10.01
C PHE A 44 -3.97 0.71 -11.36
N GLU A 45 -4.50 -0.51 -11.48
CA GLU A 45 -4.47 -1.30 -12.72
C GLU A 45 -3.05 -1.58 -13.21
N TRP A 46 -2.14 -1.79 -12.28
CA TRP A 46 -0.78 -2.19 -12.62
C TRP A 46 -0.78 -3.71 -12.83
N SER A 47 -0.51 -4.13 -14.05
CA SER A 47 -0.66 -5.52 -14.45
C SER A 47 0.47 -6.42 -13.98
N ASP A 48 1.67 -5.87 -13.87
CA ASP A 48 2.84 -6.66 -13.47
C ASP A 48 2.92 -6.75 -11.95
N ASP A 49 3.30 -7.91 -11.47
CA ASP A 49 3.60 -8.03 -10.05
C ASP A 49 5.09 -7.77 -9.87
N GLN A 50 5.42 -6.79 -9.06
CA GLN A 50 6.77 -6.31 -8.84
C GLN A 50 7.05 -6.29 -7.36
N LEU A 51 8.30 -6.16 -6.99
CA LEU A 51 8.67 -5.94 -5.60
C LEU A 51 8.02 -4.66 -5.10
N TYR A 52 7.66 -4.66 -3.84
CA TYR A 52 6.98 -3.53 -3.21
C TYR A 52 7.42 -3.41 -1.76
N ALA A 53 7.16 -2.26 -1.18
CA ALA A 53 7.45 -2.06 0.24
C ALA A 53 6.55 -1.01 0.84
N PHE A 54 6.32 -1.14 2.15
CA PHE A 54 5.58 -0.17 2.96
C PHE A 54 6.47 0.31 4.09
N TRP A 55 6.34 1.60 4.42
CA TRP A 55 6.97 2.19 5.61
C TRP A 55 5.89 2.92 6.38
N LEU A 56 5.67 2.51 7.62
CA LEU A 56 4.55 3.02 8.43
C LEU A 56 4.80 4.42 8.98
N ASP A 57 6.02 4.92 8.85
CA ASP A 57 6.35 6.29 9.23
C ASP A 57 6.05 7.30 8.12
N GLY A 58 5.56 6.84 6.97
CA GLY A 58 5.18 7.72 5.87
C GLY A 58 6.33 8.22 5.02
N VAL A 59 7.53 7.68 5.21
CA VAL A 59 8.73 8.13 4.50
C VAL A 59 9.18 7.03 3.54
N HIS A 60 9.16 7.32 2.25
CA HIS A 60 9.63 6.35 1.24
C HIS A 60 11.12 6.12 1.43
N TRP A 61 11.50 4.84 1.43
CA TRP A 61 12.89 4.41 1.66
C TRP A 61 13.42 4.96 2.97
N SER A 62 12.58 4.89 4.00
CA SER A 62 12.88 5.43 5.33
C SER A 62 14.16 4.81 5.88
N PRO A 63 15.14 5.64 6.28
CA PRO A 63 16.37 5.09 6.87
C PRO A 63 16.19 4.61 8.30
N ARG A 64 15.11 5.00 8.95
CA ARG A 64 14.85 4.65 10.35
C ARG A 64 13.69 3.71 10.54
N GLY A 65 12.80 3.62 9.54
CA GLY A 65 11.61 2.80 9.66
C GLY A 65 11.85 1.38 9.21
N VAL A 66 10.97 0.50 9.66
CA VAL A 66 10.97 -0.87 9.22
C VAL A 66 10.36 -0.93 7.82
N GLU A 67 10.98 -1.66 6.94
CA GLU A 67 10.46 -1.91 5.61
C GLU A 67 9.65 -3.20 5.62
N PHE A 68 8.37 -3.12 5.21
CA PHE A 68 7.54 -4.31 5.07
C PHE A 68 7.44 -4.63 3.59
N THR A 69 7.88 -5.81 3.20
CA THR A 69 7.96 -6.17 1.79
C THR A 69 7.41 -7.57 1.56
N ASP A 70 7.43 -8.00 0.31
CA ASP A 70 7.01 -9.34 -0.08
C ASP A 70 7.61 -10.38 0.87
N PRO A 71 6.81 -11.35 1.35
CA PRO A 71 7.29 -12.31 2.33
C PRO A 71 8.54 -13.09 1.90
N ARG A 72 8.62 -13.45 0.62
CA ARG A 72 9.78 -14.17 0.12
C ARG A 72 11.02 -13.28 0.13
N HIS A 73 10.86 -12.05 -0.33
CA HIS A 73 11.97 -11.10 -0.39
C HIS A 73 12.50 -10.80 1.01
N ALA A 74 11.59 -10.58 1.97
CA ALA A 74 11.99 -10.34 3.36
C ALA A 74 12.79 -11.50 3.92
N ARG A 75 12.36 -12.73 3.62
CA ARG A 75 13.05 -13.93 4.10
C ARG A 75 14.42 -14.06 3.49
N GLU A 76 14.54 -13.77 2.19
CA GLU A 76 15.81 -13.90 1.49
C GLU A 76 16.84 -12.86 1.96
N LEU A 77 16.40 -11.66 2.28
CA LEU A 77 17.30 -10.63 2.77
C LEU A 77 17.82 -10.92 4.18
N GLY A 78 16.95 -11.43 5.04
CA GLY A 78 17.34 -11.71 6.42
C GLY A 78 17.72 -10.49 7.22
N ASP A 79 17.32 -9.28 6.77
CA ASP A 79 17.65 -8.03 7.42
C ASP A 79 16.65 -7.78 8.56
N PRO A 80 17.09 -7.51 9.79
CA PRO A 80 16.14 -7.28 10.90
C PRO A 80 15.25 -6.06 10.69
N ASN A 81 15.65 -5.11 9.84
CA ASN A 81 14.82 -3.95 9.55
C ASN A 81 13.88 -4.18 8.37
N THR A 82 13.90 -5.36 7.78
CA THR A 82 13.02 -5.73 6.68
C THR A 82 12.14 -6.88 7.14
N ARG A 83 10.84 -6.66 7.12
CA ARG A 83 9.87 -7.62 7.62
C ARG A 83 8.89 -8.01 6.53
N SER A 84 8.24 -9.13 6.77
CA SER A 84 7.23 -9.64 5.85
C SER A 84 5.98 -8.77 5.87
N ALA A 85 5.43 -8.49 4.70
CA ALA A 85 4.15 -7.80 4.56
C ALA A 85 2.97 -8.69 4.96
N ARG A 86 3.23 -9.93 5.35
CA ARG A 86 2.19 -10.82 5.84
C ARG A 86 1.93 -10.54 7.32
N VAL A 87 1.58 -9.30 7.61
CA VAL A 87 1.24 -8.82 8.93
C VAL A 87 -0.12 -8.15 8.83
N ARG A 88 -1.00 -8.41 9.79
CA ARG A 88 -2.37 -7.90 9.75
C ARG A 88 -2.41 -6.41 10.04
N LEU A 89 -3.26 -5.70 9.30
CA LEU A 89 -3.44 -4.26 9.53
C LEU A 89 -3.86 -3.97 10.96
N GLY A 90 -4.74 -4.80 11.51
CA GLY A 90 -5.24 -4.59 12.86
C GLY A 90 -4.18 -4.71 13.95
N ASP A 91 -3.03 -5.32 13.62
CA ASP A 91 -1.94 -5.50 14.58
C ASP A 91 -0.86 -4.41 14.48
N LEU A 92 -1.03 -3.45 13.59
CA LEU A 92 -0.02 -2.42 13.33
C LEU A 92 -0.23 -1.12 14.11
N GLY A 93 -1.32 -1.01 14.85
CA GLY A 93 -1.59 0.21 15.60
C GLY A 93 -1.89 1.41 14.73
N LEU A 94 -2.45 1.20 13.55
CA LEU A 94 -2.73 2.29 12.63
C LEU A 94 -3.82 3.21 13.19
N GLU A 95 -3.60 4.51 13.05
CA GLU A 95 -4.53 5.52 13.55
C GLU A 95 -5.00 6.43 12.43
N PRO A 96 -6.21 6.96 12.51
CA PRO A 96 -6.68 7.93 11.53
C PRO A 96 -5.71 9.10 11.39
N GLY A 97 -5.44 9.49 10.16
CA GLY A 97 -4.49 10.54 9.85
C GLY A 97 -3.06 10.07 9.63
N GLN A 98 -2.76 8.84 10.01
CA GLN A 98 -1.41 8.31 9.84
C GLN A 98 -1.08 8.16 8.36
N LYS A 99 0.15 8.54 7.99
CA LYS A 99 0.64 8.39 6.63
C LYS A 99 1.52 7.17 6.53
N ILE A 100 1.36 6.46 5.42
CA ILE A 100 2.13 5.25 5.13
C ILE A 100 2.72 5.44 3.73
N ALA A 101 4.00 5.19 3.59
CA ALA A 101 4.65 5.25 2.30
C ALA A 101 4.60 3.86 1.64
N TYR A 102 4.31 3.83 0.36
CA TYR A 102 4.26 2.59 -0.40
C TYR A 102 5.01 2.79 -1.72
N VAL A 103 5.84 1.83 -2.06
CA VAL A 103 6.57 1.82 -3.32
C VAL A 103 6.21 0.55 -4.07
N PHE A 104 5.87 0.68 -5.34
CA PHE A 104 5.63 -0.44 -6.23
C PHE A 104 6.68 -0.43 -7.34
N GLY A 105 7.44 -1.51 -7.44
CA GLY A 105 8.50 -1.64 -8.42
C GLY A 105 9.76 -0.92 -7.96
N PHE A 106 10.82 -1.68 -7.64
CA PHE A 106 12.04 -1.05 -7.11
C PHE A 106 12.91 -0.43 -8.20
N GLY A 107 12.73 -0.86 -9.44
CA GLY A 107 13.46 -0.27 -10.54
C GLY A 107 12.83 1.01 -11.03
N ASP A 108 11.61 0.91 -11.49
CA ASP A 108 10.80 2.02 -12.00
C ASP A 108 9.85 2.50 -10.95
N GLU A 109 10.26 2.91 -9.82
CA GLU A 109 9.40 3.09 -8.64
C GLU A 109 8.19 3.99 -8.87
N TRP A 110 7.04 3.45 -8.52
CA TRP A 110 5.84 4.23 -8.31
C TRP A 110 5.71 4.46 -6.82
N ARG A 111 5.67 5.71 -6.42
CA ARG A 111 5.52 6.08 -5.01
C ARG A 111 4.10 6.52 -4.74
N VAL A 112 3.51 5.93 -3.72
CA VAL A 112 2.14 6.22 -3.33
C VAL A 112 2.16 6.67 -1.88
N GLN A 113 1.48 7.78 -1.60
CA GLN A 113 1.27 8.21 -0.23
C GLN A 113 -0.09 7.71 0.22
N LEU A 114 -0.10 6.87 1.23
CA LEU A 114 -1.33 6.39 1.84
C LEU A 114 -1.63 7.20 3.08
N THR A 115 -2.91 7.44 3.34
CA THR A 115 -3.36 8.06 4.57
C THR A 115 -4.51 7.24 5.12
N VAL A 116 -4.43 6.89 6.40
CA VAL A 116 -5.55 6.22 7.06
C VAL A 116 -6.64 7.27 7.25
N ALA A 117 -7.70 7.18 6.44
CA ALA A 117 -8.77 8.17 6.48
C ALA A 117 -9.67 7.97 7.69
N ARG A 118 -10.02 6.71 7.96
CA ARG A 118 -10.85 6.38 9.11
C ARG A 118 -10.81 4.88 9.36
N VAL A 119 -11.28 4.49 10.52
CA VAL A 119 -11.42 3.09 10.91
C VAL A 119 -12.90 2.86 11.19
N ASP A 120 -13.52 1.99 10.41
CA ASP A 120 -14.96 1.73 10.47
C ASP A 120 -15.24 0.34 11.01
N ALA A 121 -16.50 0.09 11.32
CA ALA A 121 -16.96 -1.25 11.66
C ALA A 121 -17.07 -2.08 10.39
N ASP A 122 -16.84 -3.38 10.51
CA ASP A 122 -17.02 -4.33 9.42
C ASP A 122 -18.52 -4.46 9.13
N ASP A 123 -18.91 -4.32 7.88
CA ASP A 123 -20.31 -4.43 7.47
C ASP A 123 -20.68 -5.85 7.01
N GLY A 124 -19.76 -6.79 7.15
CA GLY A 124 -19.99 -8.17 6.73
C GLY A 124 -19.79 -8.42 5.26
N GLY A 125 -19.45 -7.39 4.50
CA GLY A 125 -19.21 -7.54 3.07
C GLY A 125 -17.82 -8.04 2.74
N ALA A 126 -17.50 -8.03 1.46
CA ALA A 126 -16.20 -8.49 0.99
C ALA A 126 -15.17 -7.38 1.05
N TYR A 127 -13.96 -7.74 1.44
CA TYR A 127 -12.82 -6.85 1.48
C TYR A 127 -11.59 -7.59 0.94
N PRO A 128 -10.57 -6.89 0.38
CA PRO A 128 -10.49 -5.44 0.22
C PRO A 128 -11.50 -4.94 -0.80
N ARG A 129 -11.81 -3.65 -0.72
CA ARG A 129 -12.86 -3.06 -1.54
C ARG A 129 -12.39 -1.72 -2.08
N LEU A 130 -12.51 -1.52 -3.38
CA LEU A 130 -12.20 -0.22 -3.98
C LEU A 130 -13.42 0.67 -3.80
N LEU A 131 -13.24 1.79 -3.10
CA LEU A 131 -14.33 2.71 -2.81
C LEU A 131 -14.36 3.90 -3.75
N GLU A 132 -13.21 4.33 -4.26
CA GLU A 132 -13.14 5.50 -5.11
C GLU A 132 -11.93 5.40 -6.04
N SER A 133 -12.12 5.83 -7.27
CA SER A 133 -11.06 5.82 -8.27
C SER A 133 -11.17 7.10 -9.07
N ILE A 134 -10.17 7.98 -8.96
CA ILE A 134 -10.12 9.25 -9.66
C ILE A 134 -8.80 9.30 -10.42
N GLY A 135 -8.89 9.63 -11.69
CA GLY A 135 -7.72 9.74 -12.55
C GLY A 135 -7.19 8.38 -12.98
N GLU A 136 -6.43 8.37 -14.03
CA GLU A 136 -5.90 7.16 -14.63
C GLU A 136 -4.42 7.03 -14.30
N ALA A 137 -4.04 5.92 -13.68
CA ALA A 137 -2.63 5.65 -13.39
C ALA A 137 -2.00 5.03 -14.63
N ARG A 138 -0.93 5.64 -15.11
CA ARG A 138 -0.27 5.15 -16.31
C ARG A 138 0.71 4.05 -15.97
N PRO A 139 0.90 3.10 -16.88
CA PRO A 139 1.93 2.09 -16.68
C PRO A 139 3.30 2.74 -16.51
N ARG A 140 4.14 2.15 -15.69
CA ARG A 140 5.46 2.70 -15.37
C ARG A 140 6.31 3.01 -16.60
N TYR A 141 6.33 2.07 -17.53
CA TYR A 141 7.18 2.23 -18.72
C TYR A 141 6.68 3.33 -19.64
N ARG A 142 5.48 3.86 -19.42
CA ARG A 142 5.01 4.98 -20.25
C ARG A 142 5.81 6.24 -20.03
N ALA A 143 6.25 6.46 -18.80
CA ALA A 143 7.08 7.63 -18.53
C ALA A 143 8.35 7.58 -19.37
N LEU A 144 8.94 6.40 -19.51
CA LEU A 144 10.13 6.25 -20.32
C LEU A 144 9.87 6.54 -21.80
N ARG A 145 8.73 6.08 -22.29
CA ARG A 145 8.37 6.36 -23.68
C ARG A 145 8.13 7.83 -23.93
N GLU A 146 7.53 8.48 -22.97
CA GLU A 146 7.28 9.91 -23.08
C GLU A 146 8.58 10.71 -23.10
N ASP A 147 9.56 10.25 -22.34
CA ASP A 147 10.86 10.88 -22.34
C ASP A 147 11.57 10.74 -23.67
N VAL A 148 11.30 9.67 -24.36
CA VAL A 148 11.91 9.41 -25.65
C VAL A 148 11.26 10.22 -26.76
N ALA A 149 10.00 10.45 -26.61
CA ALA A 149 9.25 11.22 -27.59
C ALA A 149 9.64 12.68 -27.56
#